data_6d9f945cefe74d7db844c0e52954bcd5
#
_entry.id   6d9f945cefe74d7db844c0e52954bcd5
#
_cell.length_a   1.000
_cell.length_b   1.000
_cell.length_c   1.000
_cell.angle_alpha   90.00
_cell.angle_beta   90.00
_cell.angle_gamma   90.00
#
_symmetry.space_group_name_H-M   'P 1'
#
loop_
_entity.id
_entity.type
_entity.pdbx_description
1 polymer ?
#
loop_
_entity_poly.entity_id
_entity_poly.type
_entity_poly.pdbx_seq_one_letter_code
_entity_poly.pdbx_strand_id
1 'polypeptide(L)'
;GHSIGETYLQLASASTNVVKPLEYYQPHNLLLLEAVPGSRIAHLKNEDLTEGFSGLAQALAAFHSASIPSQLRRFRRHDPDRLRNCTRIIAMARPDVASVANKLDRELRSTIPSGQSLVCLHGDVHPKNGIALNGLVTLIDLDQSAIGPAAADLGSMLALLHYNWRIGLITRKRERELASAFLDAYAGSRQLPAQRSLSWHTAAALLSERALRSVNRIRPEGLRHLSLLLADAREILRTGGVNS
;
A
#
# COMPACT_ATOMS: atom_id res chain seq x y z
N GLY A 1 -20.46 1.41 17.37
CA GLY A 1 -19.29 1.08 16.52
C GLY A 1 -18.18 0.53 17.40
N HIS A 2 -17.54 -0.54 16.94
CA HIS A 2 -16.44 -1.16 17.67
C HIS A 2 -15.23 -0.22 17.63
N SER A 3 -14.46 -0.24 18.71
CA SER A 3 -13.27 0.60 18.82
C SER A 3 -12.12 0.06 17.95
N ILE A 4 -11.20 0.94 17.57
CA ILE A 4 -9.96 0.56 16.86
C ILE A 4 -9.19 -0.49 17.67
N GLY A 5 -9.19 -0.38 19.01
CA GLY A 5 -8.51 -1.32 19.89
C GLY A 5 -9.08 -2.74 19.83
N GLU A 6 -10.40 -2.93 19.80
CA GLU A 6 -11.02 -4.26 19.67
C GLU A 6 -10.70 -4.91 18.33
N THR A 7 -10.72 -4.13 17.25
CA THR A 7 -10.30 -4.61 15.93
C THR A 7 -8.84 -5.05 15.95
N TYR A 8 -7.97 -4.27 16.58
CA TYR A 8 -6.55 -4.57 16.71
C TYR A 8 -6.29 -5.88 17.47
N LEU A 9 -6.99 -6.10 18.60
CA LEU A 9 -6.90 -7.34 19.38
C LEU A 9 -7.24 -8.56 18.54
N GLN A 10 -8.29 -8.50 17.72
CA GLN A 10 -8.68 -9.59 16.83
C GLN A 10 -7.66 -9.85 15.73
N LEU A 11 -7.11 -8.80 15.11
CA LEU A 11 -6.08 -8.93 14.07
C LEU A 11 -4.79 -9.54 14.62
N ALA A 12 -4.34 -9.09 15.79
CA ALA A 12 -3.13 -9.58 16.42
C ALA A 12 -3.24 -11.04 16.89
N SER A 13 -4.45 -11.49 17.27
CA SER A 13 -4.69 -12.90 17.62
C SER A 13 -4.73 -13.81 16.38
N ALA A 14 -5.06 -13.26 15.22
CA ALA A 14 -5.18 -14.00 13.97
C ALA A 14 -3.86 -14.12 13.18
N SER A 15 -2.82 -13.36 13.53
CA SER A 15 -1.54 -13.33 12.81
C SER A 15 -0.34 -13.29 13.76
N THR A 16 0.72 -14.02 13.42
CA THR A 16 1.96 -14.08 14.19
C THR A 16 2.95 -12.94 13.88
N ASN A 17 2.81 -12.28 12.73
CA ASN A 17 3.76 -11.30 12.23
C ASN A 17 3.29 -9.85 12.44
N VAL A 18 2.51 -9.61 13.47
CA VAL A 18 2.04 -8.28 13.86
C VAL A 18 2.44 -7.99 15.30
N VAL A 19 2.62 -6.70 15.63
CA VAL A 19 2.88 -6.27 17.01
C VAL A 19 1.72 -6.68 17.91
N LYS A 20 2.05 -7.22 19.09
CA LYS A 20 1.04 -7.74 20.02
C LYS A 20 0.47 -6.63 20.90
N PRO A 21 -0.86 -6.58 21.08
CA PRO A 21 -1.47 -5.74 22.08
C PRO A 21 -1.22 -6.33 23.47
N LEU A 22 -0.80 -5.48 24.41
CA LEU A 22 -0.63 -5.81 25.82
C LEU A 22 -1.92 -5.52 26.57
N GLU A 23 -2.51 -4.36 26.35
CA GLU A 23 -3.72 -3.93 27.04
C GLU A 23 -4.49 -2.88 26.22
N TYR A 24 -5.81 -2.86 26.36
CA TYR A 24 -6.68 -1.86 25.77
C TYR A 24 -7.57 -1.21 26.83
N TYR A 25 -7.35 0.08 27.08
CA TYR A 25 -8.14 0.90 28.00
C TYR A 25 -9.27 1.59 27.25
N GLN A 26 -10.42 0.92 27.20
CA GLN A 26 -11.59 1.38 26.45
C GLN A 26 -12.03 2.82 26.76
N PRO A 27 -12.12 3.25 28.05
CA PRO A 27 -12.57 4.61 28.40
C PRO A 27 -11.73 5.72 27.78
N HIS A 28 -10.47 5.44 27.49
CA HIS A 28 -9.50 6.41 26.98
C HIS A 28 -9.07 6.13 25.53
N ASN A 29 -9.61 5.08 24.89
CA ASN A 29 -9.15 4.60 23.58
C ASN A 29 -7.62 4.42 23.52
N LEU A 30 -7.01 3.97 24.62
CA LEU A 30 -5.58 3.77 24.76
C LEU A 30 -5.24 2.30 24.54
N LEU A 31 -4.46 2.02 23.51
CA LEU A 31 -3.94 0.69 23.20
C LEU A 31 -2.45 0.62 23.55
N LEU A 32 -2.10 -0.27 24.47
CA LEU A 32 -0.72 -0.57 24.83
C LEU A 32 -0.23 -1.72 23.95
N LEU A 33 0.91 -1.53 23.30
CA LEU A 33 1.53 -2.52 22.43
C LEU A 33 2.87 -2.96 23.00
N GLU A 34 3.30 -4.18 22.67
CA GLU A 34 4.65 -4.64 23.00
C GLU A 34 5.70 -3.75 22.30
N ALA A 35 6.86 -3.59 22.92
CA ALA A 35 8.00 -2.97 22.27
C ALA A 35 8.63 -3.98 21.30
N VAL A 36 8.55 -3.71 19.99
CA VAL A 36 9.14 -4.57 18.95
C VAL A 36 10.62 -4.23 18.80
N PRO A 37 11.54 -5.17 19.08
CA PRO A 37 12.98 -4.93 18.87
C PRO A 37 13.30 -4.93 17.37
N GLY A 38 14.36 -4.22 16.98
CA GLY A 38 14.85 -4.18 15.60
C GLY A 38 14.85 -2.78 14.99
N SER A 39 14.99 -2.71 13.68
CA SER A 39 15.06 -1.48 12.92
C SER A 39 13.88 -1.35 11.94
N ARG A 40 13.34 -0.15 11.80
CA ARG A 40 12.35 0.11 10.74
C ARG A 40 13.00 -0.10 9.38
N ILE A 41 12.33 -0.83 8.50
CA ILE A 41 12.82 -1.09 7.13
C ILE A 41 13.18 0.21 6.41
N ALA A 42 12.45 1.29 6.66
CA ALA A 42 12.74 2.61 6.10
C ALA A 42 14.13 3.18 6.47
N HIS A 43 14.79 2.65 7.49
CA HIS A 43 16.13 3.06 7.93
C HIS A 43 17.24 2.12 7.45
N LEU A 44 16.89 0.97 6.87
CA LEU A 44 17.83 0.01 6.30
C LEU A 44 18.42 0.54 4.98
N LYS A 45 19.59 0.01 4.59
CA LYS A 45 20.31 0.40 3.37
C LYS A 45 20.82 -0.84 2.65
N ASN A 46 21.18 -0.66 1.36
CA ASN A 46 21.80 -1.67 0.53
C ASN A 46 21.07 -3.03 0.54
N GLU A 47 21.78 -4.11 0.86
CA GLU A 47 21.27 -5.46 0.93
C GLU A 47 20.23 -5.63 2.03
N ASP A 48 20.49 -5.08 3.22
CA ASP A 48 19.54 -5.10 4.35
C ASP A 48 18.18 -4.52 3.97
N LEU A 49 18.16 -3.47 3.13
CA LEU A 49 16.90 -2.90 2.63
C LEU A 49 16.17 -3.89 1.72
N THR A 50 16.89 -4.63 0.87
CA THR A 50 16.29 -5.64 -0.01
C THR A 50 15.72 -6.80 0.80
N GLU A 51 16.47 -7.29 1.78
CA GLU A 51 15.99 -8.30 2.73
C GLU A 51 14.78 -7.82 3.53
N GLY A 52 14.81 -6.57 3.97
CA GLY A 52 13.69 -5.92 4.64
C GLY A 52 12.42 -5.89 3.80
N PHE A 53 12.53 -5.62 2.49
CA PHE A 53 11.39 -5.68 1.56
C PHE A 53 10.89 -7.10 1.35
N SER A 54 11.77 -8.09 1.27
CA SER A 54 11.41 -9.51 1.21
C SER A 54 10.70 -9.96 2.48
N GLY A 55 11.23 -9.62 3.65
CA GLY A 55 10.60 -9.93 4.93
C GLY A 55 9.25 -9.24 5.12
N LEU A 56 9.11 -7.98 4.66
CA LEU A 56 7.83 -7.27 4.66
C LEU A 56 6.78 -7.96 3.81
N ALA A 57 7.17 -8.48 2.64
CA ALA A 57 6.29 -9.21 1.75
C ALA A 57 5.84 -10.55 2.36
N GLN A 58 6.74 -11.28 3.02
CA GLN A 58 6.43 -12.52 3.72
C GLN A 58 5.47 -12.28 4.90
N ALA A 59 5.74 -11.25 5.72
CA ALA A 59 4.86 -10.86 6.81
C ALA A 59 3.47 -10.44 6.31
N LEU A 60 3.41 -9.72 5.20
CA LEU A 60 2.16 -9.33 4.56
C LEU A 60 1.41 -10.54 3.98
N ALA A 61 2.09 -11.49 3.36
CA ALA A 61 1.49 -12.73 2.84
C ALA A 61 0.87 -13.56 3.97
N ALA A 62 1.55 -13.67 5.11
CA ALA A 62 1.04 -14.31 6.32
C ALA A 62 -0.21 -13.58 6.86
N PHE A 63 -0.16 -12.24 6.93
CA PHE A 63 -1.29 -11.40 7.34
C PHE A 63 -2.50 -11.55 6.42
N HIS A 64 -2.29 -11.58 5.10
CA HIS A 64 -3.34 -11.83 4.09
C HIS A 64 -3.91 -13.26 4.16
N SER A 65 -3.23 -14.19 4.82
CA SER A 65 -3.69 -15.57 5.02
C SER A 65 -4.42 -15.77 6.34
N ALA A 66 -4.40 -14.75 7.22
CA ALA A 66 -5.11 -14.78 8.48
C ALA A 66 -6.64 -14.80 8.29
N SER A 67 -7.36 -15.33 9.28
CA SER A 67 -8.81 -15.28 9.30
C SER A 67 -9.30 -13.83 9.36
N ILE A 68 -10.34 -13.52 8.57
CA ILE A 68 -10.88 -12.16 8.51
C ILE A 68 -11.81 -11.93 9.70
N PRO A 69 -11.51 -10.96 10.59
CA PRO A 69 -12.43 -10.58 11.65
C PRO A 69 -13.76 -10.07 11.09
N SER A 70 -14.88 -10.51 11.67
CA SER A 70 -16.23 -10.17 11.20
C SER A 70 -16.56 -8.67 11.19
N GLN A 71 -15.83 -7.89 11.98
CA GLN A 71 -16.07 -6.46 12.21
C GLN A 71 -15.16 -5.56 11.38
N LEU A 72 -14.25 -6.13 10.60
CA LEU A 72 -13.30 -5.37 9.83
C LEU A 72 -14.02 -4.57 8.73
N ARG A 73 -13.73 -3.27 8.64
CA ARG A 73 -14.29 -2.39 7.61
C ARG A 73 -13.86 -2.82 6.21
N ARG A 74 -14.66 -2.51 5.20
CA ARG A 74 -14.26 -2.70 3.81
C ARG A 74 -13.23 -1.66 3.38
N PHE A 75 -12.27 -2.08 2.58
CA PHE A 75 -11.31 -1.19 1.92
C PHE A 75 -12.04 -0.33 0.89
N ARG A 76 -11.93 1.00 1.02
CA ARG A 76 -12.64 1.95 0.19
C ARG A 76 -11.75 2.96 -0.52
N ARG A 77 -10.44 2.91 -0.29
CA ARG A 77 -9.52 3.92 -0.85
C ARG A 77 -9.51 3.94 -2.38
N HIS A 78 -9.74 2.78 -3.00
CA HIS A 78 -9.82 2.62 -4.45
C HIS A 78 -11.26 2.51 -4.99
N ASP A 79 -12.28 2.86 -4.18
CA ASP A 79 -13.66 2.93 -4.66
C ASP A 79 -13.77 3.99 -5.78
N PRO A 80 -14.59 3.75 -6.81
CA PRO A 80 -14.74 4.67 -7.95
C PRO A 80 -15.06 6.11 -7.57
N ASP A 81 -15.92 6.31 -6.58
CA ASP A 81 -16.29 7.66 -6.13
C ASP A 81 -15.15 8.36 -5.39
N ARG A 82 -14.33 7.60 -4.65
CA ARG A 82 -13.11 8.10 -4.02
C ARG A 82 -12.09 8.51 -5.06
N LEU A 83 -11.85 7.69 -6.07
CA LEU A 83 -10.91 8.00 -7.17
C LEU A 83 -11.36 9.23 -7.95
N ARG A 84 -12.67 9.34 -8.24
CA ARG A 84 -13.25 10.54 -8.87
C ARG A 84 -13.02 11.80 -8.03
N ASN A 85 -13.23 11.72 -6.72
CA ASN A 85 -12.97 12.85 -5.84
C ASN A 85 -11.49 13.23 -5.78
N CYS A 86 -10.57 12.25 -5.75
CA CYS A 86 -9.13 12.49 -5.85
C CYS A 86 -8.79 13.25 -7.14
N THR A 87 -9.32 12.79 -8.28
CA THR A 87 -9.13 13.43 -9.58
C THR A 87 -9.65 14.86 -9.59
N ARG A 88 -10.85 15.11 -9.05
CA ARG A 88 -11.43 16.44 -8.94
C ARG A 88 -10.54 17.39 -8.14
N ILE A 89 -10.04 16.96 -6.98
CA ILE A 89 -9.14 17.76 -6.13
C ILE A 89 -7.84 18.09 -6.88
N ILE A 90 -7.24 17.08 -7.53
CA ILE A 90 -6.01 17.27 -8.31
C ILE A 90 -6.25 18.27 -9.45
N ALA A 91 -7.33 18.10 -10.23
CA ALA A 91 -7.66 18.98 -11.36
C ALA A 91 -7.96 20.42 -10.95
N MET A 92 -8.59 20.62 -9.79
CA MET A 92 -8.83 21.97 -9.25
C MET A 92 -7.53 22.64 -8.77
N ALA A 93 -6.66 21.91 -8.10
CA ALA A 93 -5.39 22.45 -7.59
C ALA A 93 -4.35 22.65 -8.70
N ARG A 94 -4.40 21.84 -9.76
CA ARG A 94 -3.45 21.80 -10.88
C ARG A 94 -4.19 21.63 -12.20
N PRO A 95 -4.76 22.71 -12.77
CA PRO A 95 -5.49 22.66 -14.03
C PRO A 95 -4.67 22.16 -15.21
N ASP A 96 -3.36 22.36 -15.19
CA ASP A 96 -2.39 21.90 -16.19
C ASP A 96 -2.38 20.36 -16.36
N VAL A 97 -2.68 19.58 -15.32
CA VAL A 97 -2.75 18.13 -15.37
C VAL A 97 -4.19 17.58 -15.40
N ALA A 98 -5.21 18.43 -15.42
CA ALA A 98 -6.61 18.02 -15.36
C ALA A 98 -6.99 17.03 -16.47
N SER A 99 -6.49 17.22 -17.71
CA SER A 99 -6.78 16.35 -18.83
C SER A 99 -6.30 14.91 -18.60
N VAL A 100 -5.04 14.73 -18.17
CA VAL A 100 -4.47 13.41 -17.91
C VAL A 100 -5.10 12.75 -16.68
N ALA A 101 -5.40 13.51 -15.63
CA ALA A 101 -6.08 13.01 -14.43
C ALA A 101 -7.49 12.48 -14.76
N ASN A 102 -8.27 13.24 -15.52
CA ASN A 102 -9.61 12.84 -15.96
C ASN A 102 -9.60 11.62 -16.90
N LYS A 103 -8.58 11.47 -17.76
CA LYS A 103 -8.41 10.28 -18.59
C LYS A 103 -8.13 9.05 -17.73
N LEU A 104 -7.21 9.16 -16.77
CA LEU A 104 -6.89 8.08 -15.83
C LEU A 104 -8.14 7.66 -15.02
N ASP A 105 -8.90 8.59 -14.48
CA ASP A 105 -10.14 8.29 -13.74
C ASP A 105 -11.15 7.49 -14.60
N ARG A 106 -11.36 7.90 -15.84
CA ARG A 106 -12.25 7.16 -16.75
C ARG A 106 -11.75 5.75 -17.03
N GLU A 107 -10.45 5.60 -17.33
CA GLU A 107 -9.83 4.29 -17.59
C GLU A 107 -9.91 3.37 -16.37
N LEU A 108 -9.60 3.87 -15.16
CA LEU A 108 -9.75 3.10 -13.91
C LEU A 108 -11.19 2.63 -13.70
N ARG A 109 -12.17 3.52 -13.86
CA ARG A 109 -13.60 3.15 -13.67
C ARG A 109 -14.12 2.17 -14.71
N SER A 110 -13.63 2.21 -15.95
CA SER A 110 -14.03 1.27 -17.00
C SER A 110 -13.36 -0.11 -16.92
N THR A 111 -12.33 -0.27 -16.08
CA THR A 111 -11.52 -1.49 -16.02
C THR A 111 -11.43 -2.10 -14.63
N ILE A 112 -12.37 -1.79 -13.73
CA ILE A 112 -12.39 -2.30 -12.35
C ILE A 112 -12.29 -3.84 -12.37
N PRO A 113 -11.29 -4.41 -11.66
CA PRO A 113 -11.16 -5.86 -11.60
C PRO A 113 -12.31 -6.50 -10.82
N SER A 114 -12.86 -7.60 -11.34
CA SER A 114 -13.91 -8.39 -10.70
C SER A 114 -13.37 -9.73 -10.19
N GLY A 115 -14.13 -10.42 -9.34
CA GLY A 115 -13.82 -11.78 -8.89
C GLY A 115 -12.57 -11.91 -8.03
N GLN A 116 -12.15 -10.83 -7.37
CA GLN A 116 -10.97 -10.86 -6.50
C GLN A 116 -11.31 -11.49 -5.14
N SER A 117 -10.45 -12.41 -4.69
CA SER A 117 -10.53 -12.95 -3.31
C SER A 117 -10.25 -11.84 -2.31
N LEU A 118 -11.08 -11.76 -1.26
CA LEU A 118 -10.91 -10.81 -0.18
C LEU A 118 -10.02 -11.38 0.92
N VAL A 119 -9.14 -10.55 1.45
CA VAL A 119 -8.22 -10.86 2.53
C VAL A 119 -8.27 -9.77 3.60
N CYS A 120 -7.59 -10.01 4.72
CA CYS A 120 -7.30 -9.00 5.70
C CYS A 120 -6.18 -8.11 5.18
N LEU A 121 -6.47 -6.85 4.82
CA LEU A 121 -5.46 -5.88 4.37
C LEU A 121 -4.83 -5.16 5.55
N HIS A 122 -3.55 -4.87 5.46
CA HIS A 122 -2.89 -3.89 6.31
C HIS A 122 -3.46 -2.48 6.07
N GLY A 123 -3.68 -2.13 4.81
CA GLY A 123 -4.31 -0.89 4.39
C GLY A 123 -3.39 0.34 4.37
N ASP A 124 -2.19 0.28 4.97
CA ASP A 124 -1.15 1.31 4.90
C ASP A 124 0.25 0.69 4.88
N VAL A 125 0.44 -0.33 4.02
CA VAL A 125 1.72 -1.03 3.92
C VAL A 125 2.80 -0.12 3.32
N HIS A 126 3.89 0.08 4.08
CA HIS A 126 5.09 0.79 3.64
C HIS A 126 6.28 0.51 4.58
N PRO A 127 7.55 0.80 4.18
CA PRO A 127 8.75 0.44 4.95
C PRO A 127 8.84 1.01 6.38
N LYS A 128 8.06 2.04 6.70
CA LYS A 128 8.01 2.57 8.08
C LYS A 128 7.14 1.73 9.01
N ASN A 129 6.23 0.92 8.45
CA ASN A 129 5.29 0.07 9.18
C ASN A 129 5.75 -1.39 9.25
N GLY A 130 7.03 -1.65 8.96
CA GLY A 130 7.70 -2.92 9.20
C GLY A 130 8.95 -2.72 10.05
N ILE A 131 9.09 -3.53 11.10
CA ILE A 131 10.29 -3.60 11.95
C ILE A 131 10.99 -4.91 11.66
N ALA A 132 12.23 -4.82 11.18
CA ALA A 132 13.07 -5.96 10.83
C ALA A 132 14.04 -6.31 11.96
N LEU A 133 14.13 -7.59 12.28
CA LEU A 133 15.10 -8.18 13.20
C LEU A 133 15.46 -9.59 12.73
N ASN A 134 16.74 -9.87 12.48
CA ASN A 134 17.24 -11.19 12.10
C ASN A 134 16.47 -11.85 10.94
N GLY A 135 16.18 -11.11 9.88
CA GLY A 135 15.45 -11.58 8.70
C GLY A 135 13.93 -11.68 8.86
N LEU A 136 13.41 -11.48 10.06
CA LEU A 136 11.96 -11.44 10.32
C LEU A 136 11.44 -10.01 10.32
N VAL A 137 10.21 -9.83 9.86
CA VAL A 137 9.53 -8.53 9.91
C VAL A 137 8.24 -8.63 10.70
N THR A 138 8.09 -7.70 11.65
CA THR A 138 6.85 -7.47 12.39
C THR A 138 6.13 -6.26 11.80
N LEU A 139 4.86 -6.44 11.42
CA LEU A 139 3.98 -5.37 10.98
C LEU A 139 3.47 -4.56 12.16
N ILE A 140 3.46 -3.24 12.01
CA ILE A 140 2.94 -2.28 13.00
C ILE A 140 1.93 -1.35 12.34
N ASP A 141 1.17 -0.60 13.14
CA ASP A 141 0.21 0.42 12.67
C ASP A 141 -0.92 -0.18 11.82
N LEU A 142 -1.75 -1.01 12.46
CA LEU A 142 -2.90 -1.69 11.82
C LEU A 142 -4.17 -0.82 11.75
N ASP A 143 -4.10 0.46 12.03
CA ASP A 143 -5.25 1.38 12.11
C ASP A 143 -6.04 1.47 10.79
N GLN A 144 -5.38 1.22 9.66
CA GLN A 144 -5.98 1.25 8.35
C GLN A 144 -6.42 -0.12 7.84
N SER A 145 -6.33 -1.16 8.69
CA SER A 145 -6.70 -2.52 8.31
C SER A 145 -8.15 -2.60 7.84
N ALA A 146 -8.37 -3.40 6.81
CA ALA A 146 -9.65 -3.49 6.12
C ALA A 146 -9.80 -4.85 5.41
N ILE A 147 -11.01 -5.18 4.99
CA ILE A 147 -11.27 -6.31 4.09
C ILE A 147 -11.18 -5.80 2.65
N GLY A 148 -10.32 -6.43 1.84
CA GLY A 148 -10.17 -6.07 0.43
C GLY A 148 -9.31 -7.05 -0.35
N PRO A 149 -9.07 -6.79 -1.65
CA PRO A 149 -8.20 -7.63 -2.47
C PRO A 149 -6.73 -7.42 -2.11
N ALA A 150 -5.95 -8.49 -2.00
CA ALA A 150 -4.51 -8.44 -1.71
C ALA A 150 -3.74 -7.47 -2.64
N ALA A 151 -4.20 -7.33 -3.88
CA ALA A 151 -3.65 -6.39 -4.84
C ALA A 151 -3.67 -4.93 -4.37
N ALA A 152 -4.52 -4.55 -3.41
CA ALA A 152 -4.57 -3.19 -2.89
C ALA A 152 -3.31 -2.84 -2.08
N ASP A 153 -2.88 -3.71 -1.17
CA ASP A 153 -1.66 -3.51 -0.41
C ASP A 153 -0.40 -3.64 -1.28
N LEU A 154 -0.35 -4.67 -2.13
CA LEU A 154 0.77 -4.85 -3.06
C LEU A 154 0.90 -3.67 -4.02
N GLY A 155 -0.21 -3.23 -4.61
CA GLY A 155 -0.25 -2.07 -5.51
C GLY A 155 0.15 -0.76 -4.83
N SER A 156 -0.22 -0.57 -3.56
CA SER A 156 0.20 0.58 -2.76
C SER A 156 1.72 0.62 -2.55
N MET A 157 2.35 -0.56 -2.28
CA MET A 157 3.80 -0.67 -2.16
C MET A 157 4.51 -0.39 -3.50
N LEU A 158 4.04 -0.99 -4.60
CA LEU A 158 4.60 -0.74 -5.93
C LEU A 158 4.47 0.73 -6.34
N ALA A 159 3.33 1.35 -6.05
CA ALA A 159 3.12 2.78 -6.28
C ALA A 159 4.06 3.66 -5.43
N LEU A 160 4.43 3.22 -4.21
CA LEU A 160 5.43 3.91 -3.39
C LEU A 160 6.82 3.85 -4.03
N LEU A 161 7.25 2.67 -4.47
CA LEU A 161 8.56 2.48 -5.12
C LEU A 161 8.64 3.30 -6.41
N HIS A 162 7.61 3.23 -7.24
CA HIS A 162 7.51 4.01 -8.47
C HIS A 162 7.55 5.53 -8.21
N TYR A 163 6.81 6.00 -7.20
CA TYR A 163 6.84 7.40 -6.78
C TYR A 163 8.26 7.81 -6.34
N ASN A 164 8.93 7.00 -5.50
CA ASN A 164 10.27 7.30 -5.02
C ASN A 164 11.29 7.38 -6.16
N TRP A 165 11.16 6.54 -7.18
CA TRP A 165 11.96 6.66 -8.38
C TRP A 165 11.65 7.97 -9.13
N ARG A 166 10.39 8.30 -9.36
CA ARG A 166 10.01 9.51 -10.12
C ARG A 166 10.49 10.80 -9.48
N ILE A 167 10.51 10.87 -8.16
CA ILE A 167 11.02 12.04 -7.45
C ILE A 167 12.52 12.01 -7.16
N GLY A 168 13.26 11.01 -7.68
CA GLY A 168 14.71 10.90 -7.59
C GLY A 168 15.27 10.40 -6.26
N LEU A 169 14.42 9.84 -5.37
CA LEU A 169 14.91 9.25 -4.11
C LEU A 169 15.62 7.91 -4.30
N ILE A 170 15.28 7.17 -5.34
CA ILE A 170 15.96 5.93 -5.75
C ILE A 170 16.12 5.92 -7.28
N THR A 171 17.08 5.12 -7.77
CA THR A 171 17.26 4.91 -9.21
C THR A 171 16.18 3.96 -9.77
N ARG A 172 15.93 3.99 -11.08
CA ARG A 172 15.02 3.03 -11.73
C ARG A 172 15.46 1.58 -11.52
N LYS A 173 16.77 1.31 -11.57
CA LYS A 173 17.33 0.00 -11.28
C LYS A 173 16.93 -0.45 -9.85
N ARG A 174 17.12 0.42 -8.86
CA ARG A 174 16.81 0.12 -7.47
C ARG A 174 15.30 -0.09 -7.23
N GLU A 175 14.47 0.68 -7.89
CA GLU A 175 13.02 0.50 -7.84
C GLU A 175 12.62 -0.89 -8.33
N ARG A 176 13.17 -1.35 -9.48
CA ARG A 176 12.90 -2.68 -10.03
C ARG A 176 13.42 -3.80 -9.12
N GLU A 177 14.62 -3.66 -8.59
CA GLU A 177 15.19 -4.63 -7.64
C GLU A 177 14.32 -4.82 -6.40
N LEU A 178 13.87 -3.72 -5.78
CA LEU A 178 13.02 -3.77 -4.59
C LEU A 178 11.62 -4.29 -4.90
N ALA A 179 11.05 -3.92 -6.05
CA ALA A 179 9.75 -4.42 -6.50
C ALA A 179 9.78 -5.93 -6.77
N SER A 180 10.84 -6.43 -7.45
CA SER A 180 11.03 -7.87 -7.69
C SER A 180 11.19 -8.60 -6.37
N ALA A 181 12.13 -8.19 -5.51
CA ALA A 181 12.35 -8.83 -4.21
C ALA A 181 11.07 -8.91 -3.36
N PHE A 182 10.26 -7.85 -3.36
CA PHE A 182 8.98 -7.81 -2.65
C PHE A 182 7.96 -8.79 -3.26
N LEU A 183 7.78 -8.78 -4.59
CA LEU A 183 6.80 -9.64 -5.24
C LEU A 183 7.21 -11.12 -5.21
N ASP A 184 8.49 -11.42 -5.42
CA ASP A 184 9.02 -12.79 -5.40
C ASP A 184 8.90 -13.42 -4.00
N ALA A 185 9.22 -12.66 -2.96
CA ALA A 185 9.06 -13.10 -1.58
C ALA A 185 7.59 -13.31 -1.19
N TYR A 186 6.68 -12.44 -1.66
CA TYR A 186 5.25 -12.65 -1.50
C TYR A 186 4.78 -13.91 -2.23
N ALA A 187 5.21 -14.10 -3.48
CA ALA A 187 4.87 -15.26 -4.31
C ALA A 187 5.34 -16.60 -3.70
N GLY A 188 6.47 -16.60 -3.02
CA GLY A 188 6.98 -17.76 -2.29
C GLY A 188 6.11 -18.19 -1.11
N SER A 189 5.27 -17.29 -0.59
CA SER A 189 4.40 -17.56 0.59
C SER A 189 2.92 -17.62 0.23
N ARG A 190 2.49 -16.92 -0.80
CA ARG A 190 1.09 -16.82 -1.22
C ARG A 190 0.99 -16.48 -2.71
N GLN A 191 0.02 -17.08 -3.40
CA GLN A 191 -0.23 -16.79 -4.81
C GLN A 191 -0.45 -15.28 -5.05
N LEU A 192 0.25 -14.71 -6.04
CA LEU A 192 0.07 -13.34 -6.46
C LEU A 192 -1.34 -13.12 -7.04
N PRO A 193 -1.95 -11.95 -6.82
CA PRO A 193 -3.13 -11.54 -7.55
C PRO A 193 -2.89 -11.54 -9.07
N ALA A 194 -3.95 -11.67 -9.85
CA ALA A 194 -3.86 -11.53 -11.30
C ALA A 194 -3.18 -10.20 -11.68
N GLN A 195 -2.29 -10.23 -12.67
CA GLN A 195 -1.50 -9.07 -13.12
C GLN A 195 -2.37 -7.84 -13.39
N ARG A 196 -3.52 -8.04 -14.04
CA ARG A 196 -4.48 -6.96 -14.29
C ARG A 196 -4.99 -6.30 -13.00
N SER A 197 -5.23 -7.09 -11.95
CA SER A 197 -5.65 -6.55 -10.66
C SER A 197 -4.52 -5.77 -9.98
N LEU A 198 -3.32 -6.31 -10.00
CA LEU A 198 -2.13 -5.67 -9.42
C LEU A 198 -1.87 -4.32 -10.10
N SER A 199 -1.86 -4.28 -11.43
CA SER A 199 -1.64 -3.05 -12.21
C SER A 199 -2.74 -2.01 -11.98
N TRP A 200 -3.99 -2.45 -11.89
CA TRP A 200 -5.12 -1.57 -11.60
C TRP A 200 -4.97 -0.91 -10.21
N HIS A 201 -4.67 -1.71 -9.19
CA HIS A 201 -4.48 -1.19 -7.82
C HIS A 201 -3.23 -0.32 -7.69
N THR A 202 -2.17 -0.62 -8.43
CA THR A 202 -0.97 0.24 -8.50
C THR A 202 -1.30 1.60 -9.12
N ALA A 203 -2.03 1.62 -10.23
CA ALA A 203 -2.46 2.87 -10.89
C ALA A 203 -3.41 3.68 -9.98
N ALA A 204 -4.37 3.02 -9.32
CA ALA A 204 -5.26 3.64 -8.36
C ALA A 204 -4.50 4.24 -7.17
N ALA A 205 -3.48 3.57 -6.65
CA ALA A 205 -2.63 4.06 -5.56
C ALA A 205 -1.73 5.23 -6.01
N LEU A 206 -1.20 5.23 -7.24
CA LEU A 206 -0.49 6.38 -7.80
C LEU A 206 -1.37 7.62 -7.83
N LEU A 207 -2.64 7.50 -8.22
CA LEU A 207 -3.60 8.60 -8.20
C LEU A 207 -3.95 9.02 -6.78
N SER A 208 -4.48 8.10 -5.95
CA SER A 208 -5.12 8.41 -4.67
C SER A 208 -4.16 8.60 -3.51
N GLU A 209 -2.97 7.95 -3.56
CA GLU A 209 -2.03 7.99 -2.45
C GLU A 209 -0.78 8.81 -2.76
N ARG A 210 -0.32 8.88 -4.01
CA ARG A 210 0.91 9.60 -4.36
C ARG A 210 0.61 10.96 -4.96
N ALA A 211 -0.15 11.03 -6.04
CA ALA A 211 -0.52 12.28 -6.68
C ALA A 211 -1.36 13.19 -5.76
N LEU A 212 -2.45 12.66 -5.19
CA LEU A 212 -3.31 13.42 -4.27
C LEU A 212 -2.56 13.88 -3.02
N ARG A 213 -1.73 13.03 -2.39
CA ARG A 213 -0.95 13.44 -1.22
C ARG A 213 0.09 14.51 -1.55
N SER A 214 0.63 14.52 -2.79
CA SER A 214 1.55 15.57 -3.24
C SER A 214 0.83 16.92 -3.32
N VAL A 215 -0.41 16.94 -3.79
CA VAL A 215 -1.25 18.13 -3.84
C VAL A 215 -1.66 18.56 -2.41
N ASN A 216 -2.26 17.67 -1.62
CA ASN A 216 -2.80 18.01 -0.31
C ASN A 216 -1.74 18.43 0.71
N ARG A 217 -0.51 17.92 0.58
CA ARG A 217 0.61 18.21 1.48
C ARG A 217 1.62 19.17 0.88
N ILE A 218 1.33 19.74 -0.28
CA ILE A 218 2.17 20.70 -1.02
C ILE A 218 3.62 20.19 -1.09
N ARG A 219 3.81 18.93 -1.58
CA ARG A 219 5.15 18.32 -1.70
C ARG A 219 5.82 18.76 -3.00
N PRO A 220 6.89 19.59 -2.96
CA PRO A 220 7.46 20.18 -4.17
C PRO A 220 7.92 19.15 -5.20
N GLU A 221 8.58 18.07 -4.74
CA GLU A 221 9.07 17.00 -5.60
C GLU A 221 7.92 16.28 -6.32
N GLY A 222 6.88 15.90 -5.58
CA GLY A 222 5.71 15.25 -6.14
C GLY A 222 4.92 16.16 -7.08
N LEU A 223 4.81 17.45 -6.76
CA LEU A 223 4.13 18.45 -7.61
C LEU A 223 4.87 18.67 -8.92
N ARG A 224 6.21 18.70 -8.93
CA ARG A 224 7.02 18.80 -10.16
C ARG A 224 6.83 17.61 -11.09
N HIS A 225 6.62 16.41 -10.55
CA HIS A 225 6.47 15.17 -11.31
C HIS A 225 5.02 14.72 -11.50
N LEU A 226 4.04 15.56 -11.13
CA LEU A 226 2.63 15.15 -11.08
C LEU A 226 2.08 14.68 -12.43
N SER A 227 2.42 15.38 -13.53
CA SER A 227 2.01 14.99 -14.88
C SER A 227 2.58 13.62 -15.28
N LEU A 228 3.86 13.38 -14.98
CA LEU A 228 4.52 12.10 -15.26
C LEU A 228 3.92 10.97 -14.41
N LEU A 229 3.67 11.19 -13.11
CA LEU A 229 3.06 10.20 -12.25
C LEU A 229 1.68 9.75 -12.75
N LEU A 230 0.87 10.69 -13.23
CA LEU A 230 -0.46 10.38 -13.80
C LEU A 230 -0.35 9.69 -15.16
N ALA A 231 0.63 10.03 -15.98
CA ALA A 231 0.89 9.36 -17.26
C ALA A 231 1.38 7.93 -17.03
N ASP A 232 2.30 7.71 -16.09
CA ASP A 232 2.79 6.39 -15.70
C ASP A 232 1.67 5.50 -15.15
N ALA A 233 0.79 6.05 -14.31
CA ALA A 233 -0.36 5.30 -13.81
C ALA A 233 -1.25 4.79 -14.95
N ARG A 234 -1.46 5.61 -15.99
CA ARG A 234 -2.20 5.18 -17.20
C ARG A 234 -1.46 4.10 -17.97
N GLU A 235 -0.15 4.24 -18.12
CA GLU A 235 0.65 3.24 -18.84
C GLU A 235 0.66 1.90 -18.10
N ILE A 236 0.89 1.88 -16.78
CA ILE A 236 0.80 0.68 -15.93
C ILE A 236 -0.57 0.01 -16.08
N LEU A 237 -1.65 0.78 -16.09
CA LEU A 237 -3.00 0.26 -16.24
C LEU A 237 -3.21 -0.41 -17.61
N ARG A 238 -2.66 0.17 -18.69
CA ARG A 238 -2.83 -0.32 -20.09
C ARG A 238 -1.95 -1.53 -20.40
N THR A 239 -0.70 -1.52 -19.99
CA THR A 239 0.28 -2.57 -20.31
C THR A 239 0.19 -3.77 -19.40
N GLY A 240 -0.41 -3.62 -18.24
CA GLY A 240 -0.35 -4.63 -17.17
C GLY A 240 1.02 -4.71 -16.52
N GLY A 241 1.98 -3.87 -16.90
CA GLY A 241 3.38 -3.95 -16.48
C GLY A 241 3.71 -2.94 -15.38
N VAL A 242 4.09 -3.45 -14.21
CA VAL A 242 4.83 -2.67 -13.22
C VAL A 242 6.35 -2.82 -13.48
N ASN A 243 6.73 -3.78 -14.33
CA ASN A 243 8.10 -4.22 -14.61
C ASN A 243 8.55 -4.07 -16.08
N SER A 244 7.84 -3.29 -16.90
CA SER A 244 8.31 -3.00 -18.27
C SER A 244 9.29 -1.83 -18.33
#